data_db2016516d3fa10e36ceb6bed2b6595d
#
_entry.id   db2016516d3fa10e36ceb6bed2b6595d
#
_cell.length_a   1.000
_cell.length_b   1.000
_cell.length_c   1.000
_cell.angle_alpha   90.00
_cell.angle_beta   90.00
_cell.angle_gamma   90.00
#
_symmetry.space_group_name_H-M   'P 1'
#
loop_
_entity.id
_entity.type
_entity.pdbx_description
1 polymer ?
#
loop_
_entity_poly.entity_id
_entity_poly.type
_entity_poly.pdbx_seq_one_letter_code
_entity_poly.pdbx_strand_id
1 'polypeptide(L)'
;MRKWALLVLLLTFGFVTVGALFLGGATVSAQEQKFVGAEKCKGCHPQQFTDFESRKFTKAWTVLQMRGKTKDPACLVCHVTGYGQPGGFISEDVTPQLKYKQCEACHGAGNTHVMNPGDTVARQAMKDYVSKRNVCIDCHKCMKTHKEADF
;
A
#
# COMPACT_ATOMS: atom_id res chain seq x y z
N MET A 1 -10.42 55.17 -35.07
CA MET A 1 -10.80 54.56 -33.80
C MET A 1 -11.35 53.13 -33.95
N ARG A 2 -12.22 52.82 -34.93
CA ARG A 2 -12.81 51.48 -35.14
C ARG A 2 -11.80 50.33 -35.47
N LYS A 3 -10.70 50.64 -36.16
CA LYS A 3 -9.70 49.66 -36.58
C LYS A 3 -8.86 49.14 -35.42
N TRP A 4 -8.61 49.98 -34.41
CA TRP A 4 -7.85 49.57 -33.22
C TRP A 4 -8.65 48.71 -32.26
N ALA A 5 -9.97 48.95 -32.19
CA ALA A 5 -10.87 48.12 -31.36
C ALA A 5 -10.95 46.66 -31.85
N LEU A 6 -10.97 46.46 -33.18
CA LEU A 6 -10.97 45.09 -33.76
C LEU A 6 -9.66 44.36 -33.54
N LEU A 7 -8.53 45.09 -33.59
CA LEU A 7 -7.21 44.49 -33.36
C LEU A 7 -7.03 44.02 -31.90
N VAL A 8 -7.50 44.81 -30.94
CA VAL A 8 -7.49 44.45 -29.52
C VAL A 8 -8.40 43.24 -29.26
N LEU A 9 -9.57 43.18 -29.90
CA LEU A 9 -10.53 42.09 -29.74
C LEU A 9 -9.97 40.76 -30.30
N LEU A 10 -9.26 40.81 -31.42
CA LEU A 10 -8.63 39.63 -32.02
C LEU A 10 -7.44 39.14 -31.18
N LEU A 11 -6.66 40.03 -30.57
CA LEU A 11 -5.55 39.64 -29.71
C LEU A 11 -6.02 39.05 -28.37
N THR A 12 -7.11 39.58 -27.79
CA THR A 12 -7.65 38.99 -26.54
C THR A 12 -8.32 37.64 -26.76
N PHE A 13 -9.00 37.43 -27.90
CA PHE A 13 -9.64 36.18 -28.24
C PHE A 13 -8.59 35.06 -28.53
N GLY A 14 -7.48 35.42 -29.19
CA GLY A 14 -6.36 34.52 -29.44
C GLY A 14 -5.66 34.05 -28.16
N PHE A 15 -5.54 34.93 -27.16
CA PHE A 15 -4.87 34.58 -25.89
C PHE A 15 -5.74 33.65 -25.01
N VAL A 16 -7.06 33.81 -25.06
CA VAL A 16 -7.97 32.93 -24.29
C VAL A 16 -8.04 31.53 -24.87
N THR A 17 -7.93 31.36 -26.21
CA THR A 17 -7.99 30.04 -26.85
C THR A 17 -6.69 29.23 -26.70
N VAL A 18 -5.53 29.91 -26.63
CA VAL A 18 -4.26 29.23 -26.37
C VAL A 18 -4.12 28.80 -24.90
N GLY A 19 -4.68 29.57 -23.96
CA GLY A 19 -4.69 29.21 -22.53
C GLY A 19 -5.56 27.99 -22.20
N ALA A 20 -6.62 27.74 -22.94
CA ALA A 20 -7.52 26.62 -22.72
C ALA A 20 -6.96 25.27 -23.18
N LEU A 21 -5.95 25.26 -24.06
CA LEU A 21 -5.34 24.02 -24.56
C LEU A 21 -4.27 23.45 -23.63
N PHE A 22 -3.80 24.21 -22.64
CA PHE A 22 -2.78 23.74 -21.69
C PHE A 22 -3.33 23.21 -20.34
N LEU A 23 -4.66 23.30 -20.12
CA LEU A 23 -5.29 22.80 -18.88
C LEU A 23 -5.81 21.35 -18.97
N GLY A 24 -5.52 20.66 -20.06
CA GLY A 24 -5.72 19.23 -20.20
C GLY A 24 -4.61 18.45 -19.51
N GLY A 25 -4.31 18.75 -18.24
CA GLY A 25 -3.48 17.90 -17.40
C GLY A 25 -4.15 16.55 -17.31
N ALA A 26 -3.57 15.52 -17.95
CA ALA A 26 -3.96 14.15 -17.71
C ALA A 26 -3.86 13.92 -16.20
N THR A 27 -5.00 13.85 -15.52
CA THR A 27 -5.06 13.35 -14.16
C THR A 27 -4.67 11.90 -14.25
N VAL A 28 -3.39 11.60 -14.05
CA VAL A 28 -2.94 10.24 -13.75
C VAL A 28 -3.68 9.87 -12.48
N SER A 29 -4.76 9.10 -12.62
CA SER A 29 -5.45 8.52 -11.49
C SER A 29 -4.41 7.68 -10.75
N ALA A 30 -3.93 8.20 -9.63
CA ALA A 30 -3.08 7.43 -8.74
C ALA A 30 -3.90 6.20 -8.34
N GLN A 31 -3.55 5.05 -8.88
CA GLN A 31 -4.25 3.80 -8.61
C GLN A 31 -4.16 3.54 -7.10
N GLU A 32 -5.32 3.52 -6.45
CA GLU A 32 -5.40 3.37 -4.99
C GLU A 32 -4.66 2.10 -4.57
N GLN A 33 -3.62 2.25 -3.76
CA GLN A 33 -2.84 1.13 -3.24
C GLN A 33 -3.71 0.33 -2.26
N LYS A 34 -3.89 -0.96 -2.53
CA LYS A 34 -4.68 -1.87 -1.68
C LYS A 34 -3.90 -3.13 -1.35
N PHE A 35 -4.02 -3.57 -0.12
CA PHE A 35 -3.52 -4.86 0.33
C PHE A 35 -4.50 -5.96 -0.09
N VAL A 36 -4.01 -7.02 -0.70
CA VAL A 36 -4.83 -8.09 -1.30
C VAL A 36 -4.77 -9.40 -0.52
N GLY A 37 -3.78 -9.54 0.36
CA GLY A 37 -3.53 -10.76 1.15
C GLY A 37 -2.68 -11.80 0.42
N ALA A 38 -1.98 -12.62 1.21
CA ALA A 38 -0.97 -13.57 0.73
C ALA A 38 -1.51 -14.62 -0.26
N GLU A 39 -2.77 -15.02 -0.15
CA GLU A 39 -3.39 -15.99 -1.06
C GLU A 39 -3.33 -15.54 -2.53
N LYS A 40 -3.36 -14.23 -2.78
CA LYS A 40 -3.24 -13.69 -4.14
C LYS A 40 -1.83 -13.85 -4.73
N CYS A 41 -0.84 -14.05 -3.87
CA CYS A 41 0.56 -14.24 -4.29
C CYS A 41 0.85 -15.71 -4.66
N LYS A 42 0.12 -16.67 -4.06
CA LYS A 42 0.34 -18.11 -4.15
C LYS A 42 0.40 -18.63 -5.59
N GLY A 43 -0.50 -18.14 -6.46
CA GLY A 43 -0.61 -18.63 -7.83
C GLY A 43 0.64 -18.42 -8.68
N CYS A 44 1.38 -17.33 -8.42
CA CYS A 44 2.61 -17.00 -9.16
C CYS A 44 3.89 -17.25 -8.33
N HIS A 45 3.79 -17.29 -7.01
CA HIS A 45 4.90 -17.45 -6.07
C HIS A 45 4.71 -18.65 -5.11
N PRO A 46 4.47 -19.88 -5.63
CA PRO A 46 4.12 -21.05 -4.78
C PRO A 46 5.23 -21.41 -3.79
N GLN A 47 6.50 -21.36 -4.20
CA GLN A 47 7.62 -21.69 -3.33
C GLN A 47 7.74 -20.68 -2.18
N GLN A 48 7.70 -19.37 -2.49
CA GLN A 48 7.78 -18.32 -1.48
C GLN A 48 6.58 -18.36 -0.53
N PHE A 49 5.42 -18.77 -1.02
CA PHE A 49 4.22 -18.94 -0.21
C PHE A 49 4.40 -20.11 0.78
N THR A 50 4.91 -21.25 0.33
CA THR A 50 5.20 -22.42 1.20
C THR A 50 6.24 -22.07 2.27
N ASP A 51 7.31 -21.38 1.88
CA ASP A 51 8.33 -20.90 2.81
C ASP A 51 7.76 -19.94 3.85
N PHE A 52 6.84 -19.06 3.43
CA PHE A 52 6.14 -18.16 4.33
C PHE A 52 5.24 -18.90 5.33
N GLU A 53 4.45 -19.89 4.88
CA GLU A 53 3.57 -20.68 5.75
C GLU A 53 4.33 -21.44 6.85
N SER A 54 5.55 -21.86 6.58
CA SER A 54 6.42 -22.51 7.57
C SER A 54 6.90 -21.59 8.69
N ARG A 55 6.77 -20.27 8.53
CA ARG A 55 7.31 -19.27 9.46
C ARG A 55 6.34 -18.92 10.58
N LYS A 56 6.89 -18.43 11.68
CA LYS A 56 6.12 -18.00 12.86
C LYS A 56 5.18 -16.80 12.61
N PHE A 57 5.36 -16.08 11.51
CA PHE A 57 4.52 -14.93 11.13
C PHE A 57 3.04 -15.29 10.99
N THR A 58 2.74 -16.50 10.54
CA THR A 58 1.37 -17.00 10.39
C THR A 58 0.63 -17.17 11.73
N LYS A 59 1.37 -17.23 12.84
CA LYS A 59 0.82 -17.34 14.20
C LYS A 59 0.58 -15.96 14.87
N ALA A 60 0.96 -14.88 14.23
CA ALA A 60 0.91 -13.55 14.83
C ALA A 60 -0.50 -13.14 15.29
N TRP A 61 -1.55 -13.49 14.54
CA TRP A 61 -2.94 -13.25 14.91
C TRP A 61 -3.40 -14.11 16.09
N THR A 62 -3.07 -15.39 16.09
CA THR A 62 -3.40 -16.32 17.18
C THR A 62 -2.85 -15.84 18.51
N VAL A 63 -1.62 -15.29 18.52
CA VAL A 63 -1.04 -14.67 19.72
C VAL A 63 -1.89 -13.51 20.23
N LEU A 64 -2.40 -12.64 19.34
CA LEU A 64 -3.29 -11.55 19.75
C LEU A 64 -4.61 -12.07 20.33
N GLN A 65 -5.20 -13.12 19.73
CA GLN A 65 -6.42 -13.74 20.23
C GLN A 65 -6.21 -14.29 21.65
N MET A 66 -5.14 -15.05 21.86
CA MET A 66 -4.80 -15.63 23.17
C MET A 66 -4.60 -14.57 24.27
N ARG A 67 -4.19 -13.36 23.87
CA ARG A 67 -3.90 -12.24 24.78
C ARG A 67 -5.05 -11.21 24.88
N GLY A 68 -6.16 -11.43 24.17
CA GLY A 68 -7.26 -10.45 24.11
C GLY A 68 -6.87 -9.12 23.48
N LYS A 69 -5.85 -9.12 22.56
CA LYS A 69 -5.24 -7.91 21.99
C LYS A 69 -5.61 -7.67 20.51
N THR A 70 -6.63 -8.33 20.01
CA THR A 70 -7.06 -8.24 18.61
C THR A 70 -7.60 -6.87 18.19
N LYS A 71 -7.82 -5.97 19.15
CA LYS A 71 -8.28 -4.58 18.93
C LYS A 71 -7.28 -3.52 19.42
N ASP A 72 -6.14 -3.94 19.94
CA ASP A 72 -5.13 -3.03 20.47
C ASP A 72 -4.27 -2.45 19.34
N PRO A 73 -4.35 -1.13 19.03
CA PRO A 73 -3.59 -0.52 17.95
C PRO A 73 -2.08 -0.71 18.08
N ALA A 74 -1.55 -0.69 19.31
CA ALA A 74 -0.12 -0.86 19.55
C ALA A 74 0.37 -2.27 19.16
N CYS A 75 -0.50 -3.28 19.27
CA CYS A 75 -0.20 -4.64 18.86
C CYS A 75 -0.42 -4.84 17.35
N LEU A 76 -1.50 -4.29 16.80
CA LEU A 76 -1.90 -4.48 15.41
C LEU A 76 -0.84 -4.00 14.42
N VAL A 77 -0.14 -2.91 14.69
CA VAL A 77 0.95 -2.39 13.84
C VAL A 77 1.96 -3.49 13.47
N CYS A 78 2.28 -4.39 14.42
CA CYS A 78 3.27 -5.46 14.23
C CYS A 78 2.64 -6.82 13.90
N HIS A 79 1.36 -7.04 14.17
CA HIS A 79 0.76 -8.37 14.10
C HIS A 79 -0.18 -8.60 12.92
N VAL A 80 -0.55 -7.54 12.16
CA VAL A 80 -1.39 -7.66 10.96
C VAL A 80 -0.76 -6.95 9.76
N THR A 81 -1.32 -7.13 8.57
CA THR A 81 -0.78 -6.58 7.33
C THR A 81 -1.42 -5.21 7.02
N GLY A 82 -0.60 -4.16 6.89
CA GLY A 82 -1.04 -2.85 6.45
C GLY A 82 -1.87 -2.04 7.46
N TYR A 83 -1.83 -2.36 8.77
CA TYR A 83 -2.56 -1.58 9.76
C TYR A 83 -2.17 -0.10 9.73
N GLY A 84 -3.17 0.79 9.69
CA GLY A 84 -2.97 2.23 9.59
C GLY A 84 -2.56 2.74 8.20
N GLN A 85 -2.54 1.86 7.19
CA GLN A 85 -2.25 2.24 5.80
C GLN A 85 -3.53 2.16 4.95
N PRO A 86 -3.65 2.96 3.88
CA PRO A 86 -4.78 2.89 2.96
C PRO A 86 -4.98 1.46 2.42
N GLY A 87 -6.22 0.95 2.51
CA GLY A 87 -6.54 -0.41 2.05
C GLY A 87 -5.94 -1.56 2.85
N GLY A 88 -5.30 -1.28 4.01
CA GLY A 88 -4.74 -2.28 4.91
C GLY A 88 -5.74 -2.87 5.90
N PHE A 89 -5.24 -3.56 6.93
CA PHE A 89 -6.08 -4.19 7.95
C PHE A 89 -6.92 -3.16 8.72
N ILE A 90 -8.22 -3.42 8.82
CA ILE A 90 -9.18 -2.62 9.57
C ILE A 90 -9.64 -3.39 10.82
N SER A 91 -10.23 -4.56 10.61
CA SER A 91 -10.67 -5.47 11.67
C SER A 91 -10.80 -6.89 11.13
N GLU A 92 -10.96 -7.87 12.03
CA GLU A 92 -11.19 -9.27 11.64
C GLU A 92 -12.44 -9.44 10.78
N ASP A 93 -13.49 -8.64 11.05
CA ASP A 93 -14.77 -8.73 10.34
C ASP A 93 -14.70 -8.06 8.94
N VAL A 94 -13.89 -6.99 8.79
CA VAL A 94 -13.84 -6.18 7.57
C VAL A 94 -12.77 -6.67 6.61
N THR A 95 -11.59 -7.01 7.13
CA THR A 95 -10.42 -7.42 6.32
C THR A 95 -9.77 -8.69 6.88
N PRO A 96 -10.53 -9.81 7.00
CA PRO A 96 -10.02 -11.05 7.60
C PRO A 96 -8.80 -11.63 6.88
N GLN A 97 -8.67 -11.38 5.57
CA GLN A 97 -7.56 -11.82 4.73
C GLN A 97 -6.22 -11.14 5.07
N LEU A 98 -6.22 -10.05 5.86
CA LEU A 98 -5.01 -9.31 6.24
C LEU A 98 -4.56 -9.60 7.68
N LYS A 99 -5.17 -10.60 8.33
CA LYS A 99 -4.67 -11.11 9.63
C LYS A 99 -3.24 -11.62 9.48
N TYR A 100 -2.44 -11.52 10.51
CA TYR A 100 -0.99 -11.79 10.60
C TYR A 100 -0.11 -11.00 9.61
N LYS A 101 1.20 -11.09 9.80
CA LYS A 101 2.20 -10.48 8.89
C LYS A 101 2.34 -11.37 7.66
N GLN A 102 1.96 -10.83 6.52
CA GLN A 102 1.99 -11.50 5.22
C GLN A 102 3.01 -10.83 4.29
N CYS A 103 3.10 -11.31 3.05
CA CYS A 103 4.05 -10.84 2.04
C CYS A 103 4.05 -9.31 1.91
N GLU A 104 2.86 -8.71 1.86
CA GLU A 104 2.67 -7.28 1.69
C GLU A 104 3.09 -6.44 2.92
N ALA A 105 3.22 -7.04 4.09
CA ALA A 105 3.75 -6.34 5.25
C ALA A 105 5.21 -5.93 5.06
N CYS A 106 5.95 -6.70 4.25
CA CYS A 106 7.33 -6.41 3.87
C CYS A 106 7.44 -5.78 2.49
N HIS A 107 6.58 -6.19 1.54
CA HIS A 107 6.67 -5.78 0.13
C HIS A 107 5.77 -4.59 -0.23
N GLY A 108 4.91 -4.12 0.68
CA GLY A 108 3.91 -3.09 0.40
C GLY A 108 2.69 -3.64 -0.31
N ALA A 109 1.70 -2.78 -0.55
CA ALA A 109 0.42 -3.14 -1.17
C ALA A 109 0.64 -3.69 -2.59
N GLY A 110 0.07 -4.86 -2.88
CA GLY A 110 0.35 -5.64 -4.08
C GLY A 110 -0.71 -5.58 -5.17
N ASN A 111 -1.82 -4.86 -4.97
CA ASN A 111 -2.95 -4.87 -5.91
C ASN A 111 -2.56 -4.56 -7.36
N THR A 112 -1.74 -3.55 -7.60
CA THR A 112 -1.31 -3.14 -8.95
C THR A 112 -0.50 -4.26 -9.61
N HIS A 113 0.43 -4.88 -8.89
CA HIS A 113 1.22 -5.99 -9.39
C HIS A 113 0.36 -7.23 -9.68
N VAL A 114 -0.60 -7.56 -8.82
CA VAL A 114 -1.50 -8.71 -9.00
C VAL A 114 -2.41 -8.53 -10.19
N MET A 115 -2.93 -7.31 -10.42
CA MET A 115 -3.78 -7.01 -11.59
C MET A 115 -3.00 -7.00 -12.91
N ASN A 116 -1.75 -6.60 -12.89
CA ASN A 116 -0.87 -6.59 -14.06
C ASN A 116 0.54 -7.13 -13.71
N PRO A 117 0.73 -8.46 -13.68
CA PRO A 117 2.01 -9.06 -13.32
C PRO A 117 3.18 -8.70 -14.25
N GLY A 118 2.88 -8.28 -15.49
CA GLY A 118 3.85 -7.80 -16.47
C GLY A 118 4.36 -6.39 -16.21
N ASP A 119 3.67 -5.61 -15.37
CA ASP A 119 4.06 -4.24 -15.06
C ASP A 119 5.40 -4.18 -14.30
N THR A 120 6.42 -3.70 -14.98
CA THR A 120 7.78 -3.59 -14.43
C THR A 120 7.88 -2.51 -13.37
N VAL A 121 7.07 -1.44 -13.46
CA VAL A 121 7.04 -0.34 -12.49
C VAL A 121 6.44 -0.82 -11.17
N ALA A 122 5.28 -1.50 -11.23
CA ALA A 122 4.65 -2.07 -10.04
C ALA A 122 5.56 -3.10 -9.36
N ARG A 123 6.22 -3.95 -10.14
CA ARG A 123 7.19 -4.94 -9.63
C ARG A 123 8.40 -4.29 -8.98
N GLN A 124 8.93 -3.23 -9.59
CA GLN A 124 10.05 -2.49 -9.01
C GLN A 124 9.65 -1.76 -7.72
N ALA A 125 8.46 -1.19 -7.66
CA ALA A 125 7.94 -0.52 -6.47
C ALA A 125 7.89 -1.46 -5.25
N MET A 126 7.48 -2.72 -5.43
CA MET A 126 7.47 -3.73 -4.36
C MET A 126 8.89 -4.11 -3.90
N LYS A 127 9.87 -4.18 -4.82
CA LYS A 127 11.29 -4.40 -4.47
C LYS A 127 11.86 -3.21 -3.70
N ASP A 128 11.57 -2.00 -4.16
CA ASP A 128 12.03 -0.76 -3.55
C ASP A 128 11.44 -0.57 -2.15
N TYR A 129 10.22 -1.01 -1.91
CA TYR A 129 9.60 -0.93 -0.60
C TYR A 129 10.42 -1.68 0.46
N VAL A 130 10.92 -2.86 0.14
CA VAL A 130 11.78 -3.65 1.02
C VAL A 130 13.15 -3.00 1.18
N SER A 131 13.79 -2.60 0.07
CA SER A 131 15.18 -2.12 0.08
C SER A 131 15.34 -0.72 0.68
N LYS A 132 14.33 0.15 0.50
CA LYS A 132 14.36 1.53 1.00
C LYS A 132 13.83 1.68 2.43
N ARG A 133 13.19 0.67 2.98
CA ARG A 133 12.64 0.66 4.34
C ARG A 133 13.28 -0.44 5.17
N ASN A 134 13.55 -0.13 6.42
CA ASN A 134 14.04 -1.14 7.36
C ASN A 134 12.87 -1.94 7.94
N VAL A 135 12.11 -2.61 7.05
CA VAL A 135 10.85 -3.30 7.37
C VAL A 135 10.98 -4.34 8.50
N CYS A 136 12.17 -4.91 8.67
CA CYS A 136 12.43 -5.84 9.77
C CYS A 136 12.45 -5.12 11.11
N ILE A 137 13.16 -4.00 11.20
CA ILE A 137 13.32 -3.26 12.46
C ILE A 137 12.02 -2.62 12.90
N ASP A 138 11.13 -2.22 11.99
CA ASP A 138 9.83 -1.64 12.34
C ASP A 138 9.04 -2.53 13.31
N CYS A 139 9.19 -3.87 13.22
CA CYS A 139 8.59 -4.81 14.15
C CYS A 139 9.58 -5.35 15.18
N HIS A 140 10.83 -5.66 14.79
CA HIS A 140 11.79 -6.31 15.68
C HIS A 140 12.31 -5.41 16.82
N LYS A 141 12.27 -4.09 16.66
CA LYS A 141 12.56 -3.18 17.80
C LYS A 141 11.53 -3.33 18.94
N CYS A 142 10.29 -3.69 18.64
CA CYS A 142 9.25 -3.94 19.64
C CYS A 142 9.48 -5.25 20.41
N MET A 143 10.27 -6.19 19.88
CA MET A 143 10.51 -7.48 20.55
C MET A 143 11.32 -7.35 21.83
N LYS A 144 12.09 -6.27 22.00
CA LYS A 144 12.75 -5.97 23.28
C LYS A 144 11.72 -5.65 24.37
N THR A 145 10.68 -4.89 24.04
CA THR A 145 9.62 -4.54 24.98
C THR A 145 8.71 -5.72 25.33
N HIS A 146 8.60 -6.72 24.44
CA HIS A 146 7.84 -7.94 24.74
C HIS A 146 8.55 -8.91 25.69
N LYS A 147 9.86 -8.77 25.88
CA LYS A 147 10.61 -9.58 26.87
C LYS A 147 10.51 -9.01 28.29
N GLU A 148 10.21 -7.72 28.41
CA GLU A 148 10.13 -7.02 29.69
C GLU A 148 8.69 -6.87 30.21
N ALA A 149 7.70 -7.04 29.34
CA ALA A 149 6.32 -7.13 29.74
C ALA A 149 6.03 -8.57 30.17
N ASP A 150 5.75 -8.78 31.45
CA ASP A 150 5.25 -10.07 31.96
C ASP A 150 4.00 -10.49 31.21
N PHE A 151 4.20 -11.41 30.27
CA PHE A 151 3.14 -12.04 29.50
C PHE A 151 2.81 -13.40 30.11
#